data_00e5753d1136c2b6f482e00301745331
#
_entry.id   00e5753d1136c2b6f482e00301745331
#
_cell.length_a   1.000
_cell.length_b   1.000
_cell.length_c   1.000
_cell.angle_alpha   90.00
_cell.angle_beta   90.00
_cell.angle_gamma   90.00
#
_symmetry.space_group_name_H-M   'P 1'
#
loop_
_entity.id
_entity.type
_entity.pdbx_description
1 polymer ?
#
loop_
_entity_poly.entity_id
_entity_poly.type
_entity_poly.pdbx_seq_one_letter_code
_entity_poly.pdbx_strand_id
1 'polypeptide(L)'
;MFYMDFHALVIYNLIYSLANFGVTDVGKFFDMDSPFMRVLNRVGDLMIMNFLMILCCIPVITAGAAFTAMHYVLLKIVRGEEGYLIKGFFKSFKQNFRQATTIWLLMLLVILVYVGDSLIFNYSGLTFPKPLVIAVVAVAVLLAMAAVYVFPLQARFENTVKNTLKNAMIL
;
A
#
# COMPACT_ATOMS: atom_id res chain seq x y z
N MET A 1 15.03 -36.30 -56.66
CA MET A 1 14.43 -34.95 -56.69
C MET A 1 13.38 -34.92 -55.60
N PHE A 2 13.77 -34.54 -54.38
CA PHE A 2 12.92 -34.62 -53.19
C PHE A 2 11.97 -33.39 -53.20
N TYR A 3 10.71 -33.61 -53.53
CA TYR A 3 9.64 -32.70 -53.11
C TYR A 3 9.33 -33.03 -51.67
N MET A 4 9.98 -32.35 -50.76
CA MET A 4 9.55 -32.34 -49.35
C MET A 4 8.30 -31.47 -49.33
N ASP A 5 7.14 -32.10 -49.13
CA ASP A 5 5.87 -31.40 -49.09
C ASP A 5 5.94 -30.23 -48.10
N PHE A 6 5.62 -29.01 -48.58
CA PHE A 6 5.58 -27.80 -47.76
C PHE A 6 4.76 -28.02 -46.49
N HIS A 7 3.72 -28.84 -46.57
CA HIS A 7 2.91 -29.25 -45.41
C HIS A 7 3.69 -30.06 -44.38
N ALA A 8 4.56 -30.97 -44.81
CA ALA A 8 5.40 -31.76 -43.91
C ALA A 8 6.42 -30.88 -43.18
N LEU A 9 6.99 -29.88 -43.86
CA LEU A 9 7.93 -28.91 -43.28
C LEU A 9 7.24 -27.98 -42.24
N VAL A 10 6.02 -27.54 -42.56
CA VAL A 10 5.22 -26.72 -41.64
C VAL A 10 4.81 -27.51 -40.40
N ILE A 11 4.35 -28.75 -40.59
CA ILE A 11 3.98 -29.65 -39.46
C ILE A 11 5.19 -29.98 -38.62
N TYR A 12 6.35 -30.29 -39.25
CA TYR A 12 7.60 -30.54 -38.49
C TYR A 12 8.03 -29.32 -37.66
N ASN A 13 8.02 -28.12 -38.24
CA ASN A 13 8.34 -26.89 -37.50
C ASN A 13 7.32 -26.60 -36.38
N LEU A 14 6.05 -26.88 -36.63
CA LEU A 14 5.00 -26.70 -35.63
C LEU A 14 5.17 -27.68 -34.43
N ILE A 15 5.42 -28.96 -34.76
CA ILE A 15 5.68 -30.01 -33.71
C ILE A 15 6.97 -29.70 -32.98
N TYR A 16 8.03 -29.27 -33.67
CA TYR A 16 9.31 -28.90 -33.06
C TYR A 16 9.15 -27.65 -32.17
N SER A 17 8.38 -26.67 -32.60
CA SER A 17 8.04 -25.49 -31.82
C SER A 17 7.19 -25.85 -30.58
N LEU A 18 6.18 -26.70 -30.74
CA LEU A 18 5.33 -27.18 -29.63
C LEU A 18 6.10 -28.08 -28.65
N ALA A 19 6.95 -28.97 -29.12
CA ALA A 19 7.78 -29.84 -28.30
C ALA A 19 8.82 -29.04 -27.50
N ASN A 20 9.42 -28.01 -28.10
CA ASN A 20 10.34 -27.11 -27.39
C ASN A 20 9.63 -26.09 -26.49
N PHE A 21 8.39 -25.69 -26.82
CA PHE A 21 7.59 -24.84 -25.98
C PHE A 21 7.24 -25.46 -24.63
N GLY A 22 7.01 -26.79 -24.60
CA GLY A 22 6.60 -27.49 -23.37
C GLY A 22 7.73 -27.78 -22.37
N VAL A 23 9.00 -27.85 -22.80
CA VAL A 23 10.11 -28.32 -21.93
C VAL A 23 11.12 -27.21 -21.64
N THR A 24 11.45 -26.35 -22.62
CA THR A 24 12.43 -25.29 -22.42
C THR A 24 11.82 -24.00 -21.86
N ASP A 25 10.55 -23.74 -22.14
CA ASP A 25 9.89 -22.51 -21.65
C ASP A 25 9.41 -22.61 -20.21
N VAL A 26 9.03 -23.81 -19.73
CA VAL A 26 8.69 -23.99 -18.30
C VAL A 26 9.93 -23.78 -17.43
N GLY A 27 11.10 -24.27 -17.83
CA GLY A 27 12.36 -24.01 -17.13
C GLY A 27 12.75 -22.54 -17.11
N LYS A 28 12.61 -21.85 -18.25
CA LYS A 28 12.86 -20.40 -18.37
C LYS A 28 11.81 -19.56 -17.63
N PHE A 29 10.59 -20.06 -17.49
CA PHE A 29 9.53 -19.38 -16.76
C PHE A 29 9.80 -19.35 -15.24
N PHE A 30 10.43 -20.41 -14.72
CA PHE A 30 10.84 -20.53 -13.31
C PHE A 30 12.30 -20.12 -13.06
N ASP A 31 13.01 -19.61 -14.06
CA ASP A 31 14.33 -19.05 -13.86
C ASP A 31 14.24 -17.79 -12.97
N MET A 32 15.19 -17.64 -12.04
CA MET A 32 15.24 -16.54 -11.07
C MET A 32 15.23 -15.17 -11.74
N ASP A 33 15.76 -15.08 -12.96
CA ASP A 33 15.83 -13.84 -13.77
C ASP A 33 14.61 -13.63 -14.66
N SER A 34 13.64 -14.57 -14.67
CA SER A 34 12.44 -14.45 -15.49
C SER A 34 11.57 -13.28 -15.01
N PRO A 35 10.86 -12.59 -15.92
CA PRO A 35 9.95 -11.52 -15.55
C PRO A 35 8.83 -12.01 -14.62
N PHE A 36 8.42 -13.27 -14.75
CA PHE A 36 7.43 -13.90 -13.87
C PHE A 36 7.96 -14.04 -12.43
N MET A 37 9.17 -14.56 -12.26
CA MET A 37 9.78 -14.74 -10.94
C MET A 37 10.04 -13.39 -10.26
N ARG A 38 10.41 -12.36 -11.02
CA ARG A 38 10.55 -10.99 -10.49
C ARG A 38 9.21 -10.45 -9.96
N VAL A 39 8.11 -10.68 -10.68
CA VAL A 39 6.77 -10.29 -10.19
C VAL A 39 6.40 -11.08 -8.95
N LEU A 40 6.66 -12.40 -8.93
CA LEU A 40 6.35 -13.27 -7.78
C LEU A 40 7.14 -12.84 -6.53
N ASN A 41 8.42 -12.53 -6.68
CA ASN A 41 9.25 -11.99 -5.59
C ASN A 41 8.71 -10.66 -5.06
N ARG A 42 8.29 -9.75 -5.94
CA ARG A 42 7.65 -8.48 -5.54
C ARG A 42 6.35 -8.69 -4.79
N VAL A 43 5.53 -9.65 -5.23
CA VAL A 43 4.30 -10.03 -4.51
C VAL A 43 4.64 -10.61 -3.12
N GLY A 44 5.66 -11.46 -3.03
CA GLY A 44 6.16 -11.97 -1.74
C GLY A 44 6.61 -10.86 -0.80
N ASP A 45 7.38 -9.91 -1.30
CA ASP A 45 7.82 -8.73 -0.54
C ASP A 45 6.64 -7.91 -0.01
N LEU A 46 5.63 -7.68 -0.87
CA LEU A 46 4.41 -6.97 -0.47
C LEU A 46 3.61 -7.73 0.58
N MET A 47 3.52 -9.06 0.49
CA MET A 47 2.86 -9.89 1.51
C MET A 47 3.55 -9.79 2.86
N ILE A 48 4.89 -9.88 2.89
CA ILE A 48 5.68 -9.73 4.11
C ILE A 48 5.46 -8.34 4.72
N MET A 49 5.46 -7.27 3.91
CA MET A 49 5.24 -5.91 4.38
C MET A 49 3.83 -5.72 4.94
N ASN A 50 2.80 -6.27 4.29
CA ASN A 50 1.43 -6.23 4.79
C ASN A 50 1.28 -6.95 6.14
N PHE A 51 1.88 -8.15 6.25
CA PHE A 51 1.89 -8.90 7.50
C PHE A 51 2.56 -8.12 8.63
N LEU A 52 3.72 -7.52 8.35
CA LEU A 52 4.47 -6.72 9.32
C LEU A 52 3.68 -5.47 9.73
N MET A 53 3.00 -4.82 8.78
CA MET A 53 2.12 -3.69 9.05
C MET A 53 0.97 -4.09 9.98
N ILE A 54 0.26 -5.19 9.68
CA ILE A 54 -0.85 -5.69 10.50
C ILE A 54 -0.36 -5.98 11.93
N LEU A 55 0.78 -6.66 12.08
CA LEU A 55 1.37 -6.95 13.38
C LEU A 55 1.65 -5.67 14.18
N CYS A 56 2.21 -4.64 13.52
CA CYS A 56 2.48 -3.34 14.15
C CYS A 56 1.21 -2.50 14.37
N CYS A 57 0.09 -2.82 13.74
CA CYS A 57 -1.21 -2.16 13.95
C CYS A 57 -2.00 -2.77 15.12
N ILE A 58 -1.59 -3.91 15.70
CA ILE A 58 -2.25 -4.51 16.86
C ILE A 58 -2.43 -3.48 18.00
N PRO A 59 -1.39 -2.72 18.41
CA PRO A 59 -1.62 -1.55 19.21
C PRO A 59 -2.16 -0.42 18.33
N VAL A 60 -3.41 -0.06 18.47
CA VAL A 60 -4.08 0.99 17.68
C VAL A 60 -3.28 2.30 17.62
N ILE A 61 -2.55 2.61 18.69
CA ILE A 61 -1.71 3.81 18.82
C ILE A 61 -0.58 3.84 17.77
N THR A 62 0.00 2.68 17.44
CA THR A 62 1.16 2.56 16.54
C THR A 62 0.78 2.48 15.06
N ALA A 63 -0.51 2.38 14.75
CA ALA A 63 -0.99 2.20 13.38
C ALA A 63 -0.49 3.32 12.44
N GLY A 64 -0.50 4.59 12.88
CA GLY A 64 0.02 5.69 12.07
C GLY A 64 1.49 5.54 11.68
N ALA A 65 2.33 5.08 12.61
CA ALA A 65 3.74 4.81 12.34
C ALA A 65 3.92 3.60 11.41
N ALA A 66 3.09 2.57 11.56
CA ALA A 66 3.10 1.39 10.69
C ALA A 66 2.71 1.74 9.25
N PHE A 67 1.67 2.55 9.04
CA PHE A 67 1.29 3.06 7.72
C PHE A 67 2.42 3.87 7.08
N THR A 68 3.03 4.81 7.80
CA THR A 68 4.16 5.60 7.30
C THR A 68 5.34 4.71 6.90
N ALA A 69 5.70 3.72 7.73
CA ALA A 69 6.79 2.80 7.46
C ALA A 69 6.51 1.92 6.23
N MET A 70 5.27 1.44 6.08
CA MET A 70 4.85 0.69 4.89
C MET A 70 5.00 1.53 3.62
N HIS A 71 4.50 2.76 3.61
CA HIS A 71 4.62 3.66 2.45
C HIS A 71 6.09 3.95 2.10
N TYR A 72 6.96 4.11 3.09
CA TYR A 72 8.39 4.28 2.86
C TYR A 72 9.01 3.10 2.11
N VAL A 73 8.70 1.87 2.53
CA VAL A 73 9.21 0.66 1.88
C VAL A 73 8.60 0.48 0.49
N LEU A 74 7.29 0.75 0.32
CA LEU A 74 6.63 0.71 -0.99
C LEU A 74 7.29 1.68 -1.99
N LEU A 75 7.63 2.90 -1.56
CA LEU A 75 8.35 3.85 -2.40
C LEU A 75 9.73 3.34 -2.81
N LYS A 76 10.44 2.63 -1.92
CA LYS A 76 11.73 1.98 -2.26
C LYS A 76 11.55 0.87 -3.28
N ILE A 77 10.56 0.00 -3.09
CA ILE A 77 10.25 -1.08 -4.04
C ILE A 77 9.95 -0.52 -5.43
N VAL A 78 9.12 0.54 -5.52
CA VAL A 78 8.76 1.17 -6.79
C VAL A 78 9.97 1.82 -7.48
N ARG A 79 10.93 2.36 -6.70
CA ARG A 79 12.17 2.95 -7.24
C ARG A 79 13.21 1.91 -7.63
N GLY A 80 12.96 0.62 -7.36
CA GLY A 80 13.96 -0.44 -7.60
C GLY A 80 15.17 -0.35 -6.67
N GLU A 81 15.07 0.35 -5.55
CA GLU A 81 16.12 0.42 -4.55
C GLU A 81 16.25 -0.94 -3.85
N GLU A 82 17.29 -1.67 -4.15
CA GLU A 82 17.59 -2.94 -3.49
C GLU A 82 17.97 -2.70 -2.03
N GLY A 83 17.43 -3.52 -1.13
CA GLY A 83 17.73 -3.40 0.29
C GLY A 83 16.92 -4.35 1.16
N TYR A 84 17.34 -4.47 2.41
CA TYR A 84 16.60 -5.24 3.41
C TYR A 84 15.30 -4.53 3.76
N LEU A 85 14.18 -4.94 3.15
CA LEU A 85 12.86 -4.33 3.29
C LEU A 85 12.42 -4.27 4.76
N ILE A 86 12.60 -5.37 5.50
CA ILE A 86 12.27 -5.45 6.93
C ILE A 86 13.07 -4.43 7.75
N LYS A 87 14.38 -4.32 7.50
CA LYS A 87 15.21 -3.31 8.20
C LYS A 87 14.78 -1.88 7.82
N GLY A 88 14.42 -1.66 6.55
CA GLY A 88 13.89 -0.39 6.06
C GLY A 88 12.58 -0.01 6.75
N PHE A 89 11.67 -0.98 6.93
CA PHE A 89 10.42 -0.79 7.63
C PHE A 89 10.64 -0.35 9.09
N PHE A 90 11.40 -1.12 9.87
CA PHE A 90 11.66 -0.77 11.27
C PHE A 90 12.46 0.52 11.44
N LYS A 91 13.37 0.82 10.50
CA LYS A 91 14.09 2.10 10.49
C LYS A 91 13.11 3.26 10.33
N SER A 92 12.26 3.23 9.31
CA SER A 92 11.26 4.27 9.07
C SER A 92 10.22 4.33 10.18
N PHE A 93 9.76 3.17 10.68
CA PHE A 93 8.86 3.08 11.82
C PHE A 93 9.40 3.83 13.04
N LYS A 94 10.65 3.57 13.44
CA LYS A 94 11.29 4.21 14.58
C LYS A 94 11.52 5.71 14.37
N GLN A 95 11.97 6.09 13.17
CA GLN A 95 12.25 7.50 12.85
C GLN A 95 10.98 8.35 12.86
N ASN A 96 9.89 7.83 12.30
CA ASN A 96 8.63 8.58 12.17
C ASN A 96 7.64 8.32 13.31
N PHE A 97 7.99 7.45 14.27
CA PHE A 97 7.09 7.00 15.32
C PHE A 97 6.35 8.13 16.04
N ARG A 98 7.09 9.08 16.61
CA ARG A 98 6.50 10.18 17.38
C ARG A 98 5.58 11.05 16.52
N GLN A 99 6.03 11.40 15.33
CA GLN A 99 5.31 12.29 14.44
C GLN A 99 4.06 11.63 13.85
N ALA A 100 4.20 10.42 13.31
CA ALA A 100 3.10 9.66 12.73
C ALA A 100 2.05 9.28 13.79
N THR A 101 2.49 8.89 14.98
CA THR A 101 1.59 8.58 16.09
C THR A 101 0.83 9.82 16.56
N THR A 102 1.48 10.98 16.65
CA THR A 102 0.78 12.23 17.03
C THR A 102 -0.31 12.59 16.02
N ILE A 103 -0.02 12.52 14.72
CA ILE A 103 -1.01 12.79 13.68
C ILE A 103 -2.15 11.77 13.75
N TRP A 104 -1.83 10.50 13.93
CA TRP A 104 -2.82 9.44 14.05
C TRP A 104 -3.73 9.61 15.27
N LEU A 105 -3.17 9.96 16.42
CA LEU A 105 -3.94 10.22 17.65
C LEU A 105 -4.86 11.44 17.51
N LEU A 106 -4.40 12.50 16.83
CA LEU A 106 -5.27 13.65 16.51
C LEU A 106 -6.46 13.22 15.66
N MET A 107 -6.24 12.38 14.65
CA MET A 107 -7.31 11.86 13.79
C MET A 107 -8.26 10.97 14.58
N LEU A 108 -7.73 10.06 15.43
CA LEU A 108 -8.56 9.22 16.31
C LEU A 108 -9.40 10.04 17.27
N LEU A 109 -8.85 11.10 17.85
CA LEU A 109 -9.58 12.00 18.74
C LEU A 109 -10.77 12.64 18.04
N VAL A 110 -10.60 13.14 16.81
CA VAL A 110 -11.68 13.72 16.03
C VAL A 110 -12.76 12.67 15.72
N ILE A 111 -12.37 11.47 15.34
CA ILE A 111 -13.30 10.35 15.09
C ILE A 111 -14.05 9.98 16.37
N LEU A 112 -13.37 9.93 17.51
CA LEU A 112 -13.96 9.57 18.80
C LEU A 112 -14.98 10.60 19.27
N VAL A 113 -14.67 11.90 19.12
CA VAL A 113 -15.63 12.99 19.40
C VAL A 113 -16.87 12.85 18.49
N TYR A 114 -16.67 12.65 17.20
CA TYR A 114 -17.77 12.49 16.25
C TYR A 114 -18.69 11.30 16.59
N VAL A 115 -18.07 10.14 16.88
CA VAL A 115 -18.83 8.93 17.25
C VAL A 115 -19.55 9.14 18.58
N GLY A 116 -18.89 9.76 19.57
CA GLY A 116 -19.47 10.07 20.86
C GLY A 116 -20.70 10.98 20.74
N ASP A 117 -20.58 12.06 20.00
CA ASP A 117 -21.69 12.98 19.75
C ASP A 117 -22.85 12.26 19.03
N SER A 118 -22.54 11.48 18.00
CA SER A 118 -23.55 10.70 17.27
C SER A 118 -24.30 9.72 18.16
N LEU A 119 -23.62 9.04 19.08
CA LEU A 119 -24.25 8.12 20.03
C LEU A 119 -25.12 8.86 21.01
N ILE A 120 -24.66 9.95 21.63
CA ILE A 120 -25.41 10.75 22.60
C ILE A 120 -26.72 11.24 21.97
N PHE A 121 -26.69 11.76 20.74
CA PHE A 121 -27.88 12.23 20.04
C PHE A 121 -28.85 11.11 19.70
N ASN A 122 -28.34 9.96 19.30
CA ASN A 122 -29.18 8.80 18.94
C ASN A 122 -29.94 8.26 20.18
N TYR A 123 -29.30 8.30 21.34
CA TYR A 123 -29.93 7.88 22.61
C TYR A 123 -30.87 8.94 23.21
N SER A 124 -30.61 10.22 22.98
CA SER A 124 -31.41 11.32 23.54
C SER A 124 -32.69 11.61 22.74
N GLY A 125 -32.90 10.95 21.59
CA GLY A 125 -34.04 11.18 20.71
C GLY A 125 -34.08 12.56 20.05
N LEU A 126 -33.00 13.35 20.20
CA LEU A 126 -32.83 14.64 19.55
C LEU A 126 -32.38 14.42 18.10
N THR A 127 -33.01 15.13 17.17
CA THR A 127 -32.60 15.10 15.76
C THR A 127 -31.69 16.31 15.45
N PHE A 128 -30.52 16.04 14.89
CA PHE A 128 -29.68 17.12 14.40
C PHE A 128 -30.36 17.92 13.28
N PRO A 129 -30.23 19.24 13.28
CA PRO A 129 -30.59 20.03 12.11
C PRO A 129 -29.80 19.51 10.89
N LYS A 130 -30.50 19.26 9.78
CA LYS A 130 -29.87 18.74 8.54
C LYS A 130 -28.58 19.47 8.13
N PRO A 131 -28.49 20.82 8.19
CA PRO A 131 -27.25 21.51 7.81
C PRO A 131 -26.06 21.17 8.70
N LEU A 132 -26.27 20.88 9.99
CA LEU A 132 -25.19 20.48 10.91
C LEU A 132 -24.65 19.09 10.54
N VAL A 133 -25.53 18.14 10.24
CA VAL A 133 -25.14 16.80 9.79
C VAL A 133 -24.30 16.87 8.52
N ILE A 134 -24.73 17.69 7.55
CA ILE A 134 -23.99 17.89 6.29
C ILE A 134 -22.59 18.48 6.57
N ALA A 135 -22.49 19.49 7.44
CA ALA A 135 -21.20 20.10 7.78
C ALA A 135 -20.25 19.10 8.43
N VAL A 136 -20.73 18.27 9.36
CA VAL A 136 -19.92 17.26 10.04
C VAL A 136 -19.44 16.18 9.07
N VAL A 137 -20.32 15.69 8.19
CA VAL A 137 -19.94 14.74 7.13
C VAL A 137 -18.92 15.32 6.19
N ALA A 138 -19.07 16.60 5.77
CA ALA A 138 -18.09 17.26 4.93
C ALA A 138 -16.71 17.35 5.60
N VAL A 139 -16.64 17.72 6.89
CA VAL A 139 -15.39 17.73 7.66
C VAL A 139 -14.79 16.32 7.76
N ALA A 140 -15.59 15.30 8.01
CA ALA A 140 -15.13 13.90 8.08
C ALA A 140 -14.52 13.43 6.75
N VAL A 141 -15.15 13.79 5.62
CA VAL A 141 -14.63 13.48 4.27
C VAL A 141 -13.30 14.20 4.02
N LEU A 142 -13.19 15.49 4.36
CA LEU A 142 -11.93 16.25 4.21
C LEU A 142 -10.81 15.64 5.07
N LEU A 143 -11.10 15.21 6.30
CA LEU A 143 -10.15 14.55 7.16
C LEU A 143 -9.73 13.18 6.60
N ALA A 144 -10.67 12.41 6.06
CA ALA A 144 -10.36 11.14 5.41
C ALA A 144 -9.45 11.33 4.18
N MET A 145 -9.72 12.33 3.36
CA MET A 145 -8.85 12.69 2.23
C MET A 145 -7.46 13.11 2.71
N ALA A 146 -7.38 13.97 3.71
CA ALA A 146 -6.10 14.36 4.30
C ALA A 146 -5.32 13.16 4.85
N ALA A 147 -6.00 12.20 5.47
CA ALA A 147 -5.39 10.97 5.99
C ALA A 147 -4.68 10.15 4.91
N VAL A 148 -5.31 10.00 3.75
CA VAL A 148 -4.75 9.25 2.62
C VAL A 148 -3.42 9.85 2.15
N TYR A 149 -3.26 11.18 2.24
CA TYR A 149 -2.05 11.89 1.78
C TYR A 149 -0.99 12.08 2.87
N VAL A 150 -1.38 12.22 4.13
CA VAL A 150 -0.46 12.54 5.24
C VAL A 150 0.62 11.48 5.42
N PHE A 151 0.26 10.20 5.43
CA PHE A 151 1.21 9.12 5.68
C PHE A 151 2.20 8.90 4.53
N PRO A 152 1.80 8.86 3.24
CA PRO A 152 2.74 8.83 2.12
C PRO A 152 3.65 10.06 2.06
N LEU A 153 3.11 11.24 2.38
CA LEU A 153 3.89 12.49 2.38
C LEU A 153 4.96 12.47 3.47
N GLN A 154 4.61 11.96 4.65
CA GLN A 154 5.54 11.80 5.76
C GLN A 154 6.62 10.74 5.48
N ALA A 155 6.27 9.67 4.76
CA ALA A 155 7.21 8.65 4.34
C ALA A 155 8.26 9.20 3.34
N ARG A 156 7.88 10.19 2.54
CA ARG A 156 8.73 10.78 1.50
C ARG A 156 9.59 11.94 2.00
N PHE A 157 9.11 12.73 2.96
CA PHE A 157 9.76 13.95 3.41
C PHE A 157 9.92 13.95 4.93
N GLU A 158 11.11 14.30 5.40
CA GLU A 158 11.35 14.58 6.83
C GLU A 158 10.79 15.97 7.17
N ASN A 159 9.49 16.04 7.41
CA ASN A 159 8.79 17.28 7.74
C ASN A 159 8.31 17.29 9.20
N THR A 160 8.15 18.49 9.78
CA THR A 160 7.46 18.64 11.07
C THR A 160 5.95 18.40 10.89
N VAL A 161 5.27 17.95 11.97
CA VAL A 161 3.80 17.68 11.97
C VAL A 161 3.00 18.83 11.34
N LYS A 162 3.34 20.08 11.70
CA LYS A 162 2.68 21.28 11.19
C LYS A 162 2.83 21.43 9.68
N ASN A 163 4.02 21.18 9.14
CA ASN A 163 4.29 21.28 7.71
C ASN A 163 3.64 20.13 6.93
N THR A 164 3.63 18.93 7.50
CA THR A 164 2.97 17.77 6.90
C THR A 164 1.46 17.98 6.77
N LEU A 165 0.82 18.45 7.84
CA LEU A 165 -0.61 18.77 7.81
C LEU A 165 -0.94 19.92 6.84
N LYS A 166 -0.13 21.00 6.85
CA LYS A 166 -0.30 22.12 5.91
C LYS A 166 -0.19 21.66 4.46
N ASN A 167 0.81 20.84 4.13
CA ASN A 167 1.03 20.34 2.78
C ASN A 167 -0.07 19.38 2.34
N ALA A 168 -0.61 18.55 3.26
CA ALA A 168 -1.72 17.65 2.99
C ALA A 168 -3.06 18.39 2.74
N MET A 169 -3.20 19.64 3.23
CA MET A 169 -4.41 20.46 3.01
C MET A 169 -4.32 21.32 1.74
N ILE A 170 -3.12 21.49 1.16
CA ILE A 170 -2.89 22.33 -0.04
C ILE A 170 -2.89 21.48 -1.33
N LEU A 171 -2.64 20.17 -1.23
CA LEU A 171 -2.63 19.22 -2.34
C LEU A 171 -4.02 18.66 -2.63
#